data_e6d506c6a7661611b5e0c2fd73cf0223
#
_entry.id   e6d506c6a7661611b5e0c2fd73cf0223
#
_cell.length_a   1.000
_cell.length_b   1.000
_cell.length_c   1.000
_cell.angle_alpha   90.00
_cell.angle_beta   90.00
_cell.angle_gamma   90.00
#
_symmetry.space_group_name_H-M   'P 1'
#
loop_
_entity.id
_entity.type
_entity.pdbx_description
1 polymer ?
#
loop_
_entity_poly.entity_id
_entity_poly.type
_entity_poly.pdbx_seq_one_letter_code
_entity_poly.pdbx_strand_id
1 'polypeptide(L)'
;MTGPVNEGDRILIVDDEPAVREALRRSLAFEGYGTEEAVDGVDALARMESYAPDLVVLDVQMPRMDGLTAARRIRASGSTVPILMLTARDTVGDRVTGLDAGADDYLVKPFELDELFARIRALLRRSSYASAAGAPPEGEALSFGDLRMDLATREVTRAGRAVELTRTEFTLLEMFLAHPRQVLTREQILKAVWGFDFEPSSNSLDVYVMYLRRKTEAGGEPRLVHTVRGVGYVLRGGGPE
;
A
#
# COMPACT_ATOMS: atom_id res chain seq x y z
N MET A 1 1.59 -18.92 13.77
CA MET A 1 2.92 -18.51 14.30
C MET A 1 3.11 -17.07 13.82
N THR A 2 2.86 -16.13 14.71
CA THR A 2 3.08 -14.69 14.51
C THR A 2 4.59 -14.46 14.37
N GLY A 3 5.03 -13.95 13.21
CA GLY A 3 6.40 -13.47 13.05
C GLY A 3 6.70 -12.35 14.07
N PRO A 4 7.97 -12.14 14.46
CA PRO A 4 8.28 -11.15 15.46
C PRO A 4 7.85 -9.77 14.98
N VAL A 5 6.97 -9.12 15.74
CA VAL A 5 6.79 -7.68 15.71
C VAL A 5 8.12 -7.11 16.16
N ASN A 6 8.76 -6.26 15.36
CA ASN A 6 9.93 -5.52 15.83
C ASN A 6 9.47 -4.67 17.02
N GLU A 7 9.86 -5.08 18.23
CA GLU A 7 9.65 -4.27 19.43
C GLU A 7 10.32 -2.91 19.18
N GLY A 8 9.50 -1.88 18.91
CA GLY A 8 9.98 -0.52 18.74
C GLY A 8 9.56 0.21 17.47
N ASP A 9 8.87 -0.42 16.49
CA ASP A 9 8.35 0.32 15.33
C ASP A 9 7.40 1.45 15.80
N ARG A 10 7.62 2.66 15.28
CA ARG A 10 6.93 3.89 15.70
C ARG A 10 5.81 4.23 14.72
N ILE A 11 4.60 4.35 15.24
CA ILE A 11 3.41 4.64 14.45
C ILE A 11 2.87 6.02 14.82
N LEU A 12 2.72 6.91 13.83
CA LEU A 12 2.03 8.17 13.98
C LEU A 12 0.54 7.97 13.66
N ILE A 13 -0.33 8.25 14.64
CA ILE A 13 -1.79 8.16 14.51
C ILE A 13 -2.34 9.56 14.27
N VAL A 14 -3.02 9.76 13.13
CA VAL A 14 -3.56 11.06 12.72
C VAL A 14 -5.06 10.93 12.47
N ASP A 15 -5.86 11.48 13.36
CA ASP A 15 -7.33 11.46 13.29
C ASP A 15 -7.85 12.64 14.11
N ASP A 16 -8.91 13.33 13.71
CA ASP A 16 -9.43 14.48 14.46
C ASP A 16 -10.30 14.05 15.66
N GLU A 17 -10.83 12.82 15.68
CA GLU A 17 -11.64 12.29 16.76
C GLU A 17 -10.76 11.78 17.93
N PRO A 18 -10.82 12.38 19.12
CA PRO A 18 -10.02 11.94 20.27
C PRO A 18 -10.29 10.48 20.69
N ALA A 19 -11.55 10.03 20.58
CA ALA A 19 -11.94 8.67 20.93
C ALA A 19 -11.31 7.63 20.00
N VAL A 20 -11.22 7.93 18.70
CA VAL A 20 -10.58 7.06 17.69
C VAL A 20 -9.08 7.00 17.95
N ARG A 21 -8.41 8.15 18.14
CA ARG A 21 -6.97 8.18 18.44
C ARG A 21 -6.65 7.36 19.69
N GLU A 22 -7.40 7.56 20.79
CA GLU A 22 -7.16 6.82 22.03
C GLU A 22 -7.38 5.31 21.87
N ALA A 23 -8.42 4.89 21.14
CA ALA A 23 -8.67 3.48 20.86
C ALA A 23 -7.53 2.86 20.04
N LEU A 24 -7.09 3.53 18.97
CA LEU A 24 -5.97 3.09 18.15
C LEU A 24 -4.67 3.04 18.94
N ARG A 25 -4.38 4.07 19.72
CA ARG A 25 -3.20 4.15 20.60
C ARG A 25 -3.12 2.94 21.55
N ARG A 26 -4.21 2.65 22.25
CA ARG A 26 -4.27 1.51 23.17
C ARG A 26 -4.06 0.18 22.47
N SER A 27 -4.74 0.00 21.35
CA SER A 27 -4.68 -1.24 20.59
C SER A 27 -3.29 -1.47 19.98
N LEU A 28 -2.66 -0.43 19.44
CA LEU A 28 -1.30 -0.51 18.88
C LEU A 28 -0.24 -0.68 19.97
N ALA A 29 -0.38 0.00 21.10
CA ALA A 29 0.52 -0.19 22.24
C ALA A 29 0.42 -1.63 22.81
N PHE A 30 -0.76 -2.24 22.81
CA PHE A 30 -0.92 -3.63 23.21
C PHE A 30 -0.20 -4.62 22.26
N GLU A 31 -0.13 -4.29 20.96
CA GLU A 31 0.65 -5.03 19.96
C GLU A 31 2.17 -4.74 20.02
N GLY A 32 2.62 -3.86 20.92
CA GLY A 32 4.04 -3.57 21.14
C GLY A 32 4.60 -2.40 20.32
N TYR A 33 3.75 -1.63 19.62
CA TYR A 33 4.18 -0.46 18.85
C TYR A 33 4.38 0.78 19.72
N GLY A 34 5.41 1.57 19.43
CA GLY A 34 5.51 2.95 19.90
C GLY A 34 4.49 3.83 19.16
N THR A 35 3.78 4.72 19.87
CA THR A 35 2.74 5.54 19.24
C THR A 35 2.88 7.01 19.60
N GLU A 36 2.63 7.88 18.62
CA GLU A 36 2.46 9.33 18.79
C GLU A 36 1.17 9.74 18.09
N GLU A 37 0.53 10.83 18.57
CA GLU A 37 -0.77 11.28 18.08
C GLU A 37 -0.65 12.65 17.40
N ALA A 38 -1.43 12.85 16.33
CA ALA A 38 -1.66 14.15 15.70
C ALA A 38 -3.16 14.34 15.44
N VAL A 39 -3.62 15.58 15.54
CA VAL A 39 -5.06 15.91 15.47
C VAL A 39 -5.53 16.30 14.07
N ASP A 40 -4.61 16.52 13.13
CA ASP A 40 -4.86 16.80 11.71
C ASP A 40 -3.58 16.77 10.89
N GLY A 41 -3.69 17.05 9.58
CA GLY A 41 -2.56 17.02 8.67
C GLY A 41 -1.47 18.06 8.95
N VAL A 42 -1.78 19.19 9.58
CA VAL A 42 -0.77 20.21 9.94
C VAL A 42 0.09 19.71 11.10
N ASP A 43 -0.56 19.17 12.14
CA ASP A 43 0.12 18.57 13.30
C ASP A 43 0.91 17.32 12.86
N ALA A 44 0.35 16.52 11.95
CA ALA A 44 1.04 15.35 11.40
C ALA A 44 2.38 15.72 10.75
N LEU A 45 2.42 16.76 9.91
CA LEU A 45 3.65 17.21 9.24
C LEU A 45 4.71 17.65 10.26
N ALA A 46 4.31 18.34 11.33
CA ALA A 46 5.23 18.73 12.40
C ALA A 46 5.79 17.50 13.15
N ARG A 47 4.93 16.49 13.40
CA ARG A 47 5.32 15.24 14.06
C ARG A 47 6.21 14.35 13.19
N MET A 48 6.08 14.41 11.88
CA MET A 48 6.97 13.68 10.96
C MET A 48 8.45 13.99 11.22
N GLU A 49 8.79 15.24 11.49
CA GLU A 49 10.18 15.66 11.75
C GLU A 49 10.64 15.28 13.17
N SER A 50 9.79 15.53 14.19
CA SER A 50 10.18 15.36 15.59
C SER A 50 10.12 13.91 16.06
N TYR A 51 9.16 13.13 15.60
CA TYR A 51 8.94 11.74 16.01
C TYR A 51 9.61 10.75 15.06
N ALA A 52 9.77 11.10 13.79
CA ALA A 52 10.32 10.23 12.73
C ALA A 52 9.66 8.84 12.72
N PRO A 53 8.36 8.74 12.41
CA PRO A 53 7.62 7.48 12.46
C PRO A 53 8.08 6.50 11.39
N ASP A 54 7.91 5.19 11.66
CA ASP A 54 8.14 4.11 10.72
C ASP A 54 6.90 3.81 9.87
N LEU A 55 5.71 4.28 10.32
CA LEU A 55 4.44 4.20 9.61
C LEU A 55 3.49 5.31 10.09
N VAL A 56 2.67 5.82 9.17
CA VAL A 56 1.59 6.78 9.47
C VAL A 56 0.24 6.12 9.22
N VAL A 57 -0.63 6.12 10.25
CA VAL A 57 -2.06 5.82 10.13
C VAL A 57 -2.78 7.17 10.03
N LEU A 58 -3.46 7.43 8.91
CA LEU A 58 -3.93 8.77 8.54
C LEU A 58 -5.40 8.76 8.15
N ASP A 59 -6.23 9.46 8.92
CA ASP A 59 -7.62 9.68 8.53
C ASP A 59 -7.71 10.60 7.31
N VAL A 60 -8.68 10.35 6.44
CA VAL A 60 -8.91 11.16 5.24
C VAL A 60 -9.59 12.47 5.58
N GLN A 61 -10.60 12.44 6.47
CA GLN A 61 -11.45 13.59 6.74
C GLN A 61 -11.07 14.27 8.04
N MET A 62 -10.28 15.32 7.95
CA MET A 62 -9.85 16.11 9.11
C MET A 62 -9.97 17.62 8.85
N PRO A 63 -10.15 18.44 9.89
CA PRO A 63 -10.15 19.90 9.76
C PRO A 63 -8.76 20.44 9.39
N ARG A 64 -8.70 21.71 8.99
CA ARG A 64 -7.48 22.47 8.62
C ARG A 64 -6.72 21.88 7.43
N MET A 65 -6.24 20.65 7.53
CA MET A 65 -5.60 19.92 6.44
C MET A 65 -6.10 18.48 6.45
N ASP A 66 -6.76 18.09 5.37
CA ASP A 66 -7.23 16.72 5.16
C ASP A 66 -6.06 15.73 4.92
N GLY A 67 -6.35 14.43 5.11
CA GLY A 67 -5.33 13.38 4.98
C GLY A 67 -4.76 13.24 3.58
N LEU A 68 -5.55 13.52 2.53
CA LEU A 68 -5.04 13.46 1.14
C LEU A 68 -3.99 14.54 0.89
N THR A 69 -4.26 15.74 1.39
CA THR A 69 -3.32 16.87 1.29
C THR A 69 -2.08 16.62 2.13
N ALA A 70 -2.25 16.06 3.34
CA ALA A 70 -1.13 15.68 4.21
C ALA A 70 -0.24 14.61 3.53
N ALA A 71 -0.82 13.56 2.96
CA ALA A 71 -0.06 12.52 2.26
C ALA A 71 0.74 13.08 1.07
N ARG A 72 0.11 13.94 0.23
CA ARG A 72 0.84 14.60 -0.88
C ARG A 72 2.03 15.42 -0.39
N ARG A 73 1.89 16.15 0.72
CA ARG A 73 2.99 16.94 1.30
C ARG A 73 4.09 16.07 1.88
N ILE A 74 3.73 14.97 2.56
CA ILE A 74 4.70 13.97 3.04
C ILE A 74 5.50 13.40 1.86
N ARG A 75 4.85 13.07 0.75
CA ARG A 75 5.56 12.59 -0.46
C ARG A 75 6.40 13.66 -1.13
N ALA A 76 5.88 14.89 -1.22
CA ALA A 76 6.61 16.03 -1.80
C ALA A 76 7.88 16.41 -0.99
N SER A 77 7.95 16.09 0.30
CA SER A 77 9.19 16.22 1.09
C SER A 77 10.22 15.12 0.83
N GLY A 78 9.94 14.17 -0.07
CA GLY A 78 10.81 13.03 -0.36
C GLY A 78 10.67 11.87 0.63
N SER A 79 9.76 11.96 1.60
CA SER A 79 9.55 10.89 2.57
C SER A 79 8.93 9.65 1.93
N THR A 80 9.53 8.49 2.21
CA THR A 80 9.06 7.17 1.78
C THR A 80 8.37 6.39 2.90
N VAL A 81 8.06 7.04 4.03
CA VAL A 81 7.37 6.41 5.16
C VAL A 81 6.04 5.78 4.67
N PRO A 82 5.72 4.54 5.04
CA PRO A 82 4.44 3.95 4.69
C PRO A 82 3.26 4.73 5.26
N ILE A 83 2.23 4.95 4.44
CA ILE A 83 0.99 5.64 4.84
C ILE A 83 -0.18 4.68 4.65
N LEU A 84 -0.85 4.33 5.76
CA LEU A 84 -2.13 3.63 5.78
C LEU A 84 -3.25 4.64 5.96
N MET A 85 -4.08 4.84 4.93
CA MET A 85 -5.24 5.72 5.03
C MET A 85 -6.44 5.04 5.66
N LEU A 86 -7.08 5.73 6.62
CA LEU A 86 -8.41 5.37 7.13
C LEU A 86 -9.46 6.21 6.39
N THR A 87 -10.52 5.60 5.89
CA THR A 87 -11.57 6.31 5.13
C THR A 87 -12.96 5.84 5.51
N ALA A 88 -13.88 6.76 5.73
CA ALA A 88 -15.31 6.45 5.88
C ALA A 88 -16.01 6.22 4.53
N ARG A 89 -15.34 6.46 3.41
CA ARG A 89 -15.93 6.45 2.07
C ARG A 89 -15.67 5.14 1.37
N ASP A 90 -16.74 4.45 1.04
CA ASP A 90 -16.74 3.14 0.40
C ASP A 90 -16.84 3.19 -1.14
N THR A 91 -16.87 4.38 -1.75
CA THR A 91 -16.94 4.49 -3.20
C THR A 91 -15.59 4.22 -3.85
N VAL A 92 -15.60 3.56 -5.01
CA VAL A 92 -14.39 3.30 -5.82
C VAL A 92 -13.65 4.62 -6.14
N GLY A 93 -14.37 5.71 -6.35
CA GLY A 93 -13.80 7.03 -6.64
C GLY A 93 -13.00 7.64 -5.48
N ASP A 94 -13.45 7.47 -4.25
CA ASP A 94 -12.76 8.03 -3.06
C ASP A 94 -11.49 7.26 -2.72
N ARG A 95 -11.49 5.95 -2.90
CA ARG A 95 -10.30 5.10 -2.76
C ARG A 95 -9.27 5.45 -3.84
N VAL A 96 -9.74 5.80 -5.06
CA VAL A 96 -8.93 6.31 -6.17
C VAL A 96 -8.16 7.56 -5.73
N THR A 97 -8.81 8.51 -5.12
CA THR A 97 -8.20 9.78 -4.70
C THR A 97 -7.15 9.56 -3.60
N GLY A 98 -7.33 8.58 -2.71
CA GLY A 98 -6.39 8.28 -1.62
C GLY A 98 -5.05 7.73 -2.10
N LEU A 99 -5.07 6.73 -2.96
CA LEU A 99 -3.85 6.13 -3.51
C LEU A 99 -3.12 7.09 -4.47
N ASP A 100 -3.85 7.93 -5.22
CA ASP A 100 -3.26 9.00 -6.03
C ASP A 100 -2.59 10.10 -5.19
N ALA A 101 -2.99 10.24 -3.92
CA ALA A 101 -2.33 11.15 -2.98
C ALA A 101 -1.01 10.59 -2.42
N GLY A 102 -0.62 9.35 -2.77
CA GLY A 102 0.62 8.74 -2.32
C GLY A 102 0.49 7.84 -1.09
N ALA A 103 -0.73 7.41 -0.73
CA ALA A 103 -0.93 6.37 0.28
C ALA A 103 -0.41 5.01 -0.22
N ASP A 104 0.14 4.21 0.68
CA ASP A 104 0.61 2.86 0.35
C ASP A 104 -0.48 1.81 0.54
N ASP A 105 -1.43 2.06 1.44
CA ASP A 105 -2.62 1.23 1.64
C ASP A 105 -3.77 2.07 2.20
N TYR A 106 -4.98 1.52 2.19
CA TYR A 106 -6.16 2.14 2.78
C TYR A 106 -7.01 1.10 3.51
N LEU A 107 -7.77 1.55 4.50
CA LEU A 107 -8.70 0.75 5.27
C LEU A 107 -10.01 1.51 5.45
N VAL A 108 -11.14 0.84 5.15
CA VAL A 108 -12.48 1.46 5.20
C VAL A 108 -13.05 1.36 6.60
N LYS A 109 -13.52 2.47 7.17
CA LYS A 109 -14.27 2.52 8.43
C LYS A 109 -15.75 2.09 8.19
N PRO A 110 -16.36 1.24 9.04
CA PRO A 110 -15.75 0.57 10.19
C PRO A 110 -14.87 -0.62 9.76
N PHE A 111 -13.82 -0.90 10.51
CA PHE A 111 -12.88 -1.99 10.25
C PHE A 111 -12.64 -2.85 11.49
N GLU A 112 -12.21 -4.09 11.26
CA GLU A 112 -11.76 -4.98 12.31
C GLU A 112 -10.29 -4.69 12.67
N LEU A 113 -9.94 -4.76 13.96
CA LEU A 113 -8.57 -4.52 14.42
C LEU A 113 -7.56 -5.50 13.80
N ASP A 114 -7.96 -6.76 13.60
CA ASP A 114 -7.11 -7.77 12.96
C ASP A 114 -6.72 -7.37 11.53
N GLU A 115 -7.64 -6.75 10.78
CA GLU A 115 -7.36 -6.22 9.43
C GLU A 115 -6.38 -5.04 9.51
N LEU A 116 -6.61 -4.09 10.44
CA LEU A 116 -5.70 -2.97 10.67
C LEU A 116 -4.28 -3.46 10.97
N PHE A 117 -4.13 -4.37 11.95
CA PHE A 117 -2.82 -4.88 12.34
C PHE A 117 -2.13 -5.67 11.22
N ALA A 118 -2.88 -6.46 10.44
CA ALA A 118 -2.31 -7.19 9.31
C ALA A 118 -1.77 -6.23 8.23
N ARG A 119 -2.46 -5.12 7.94
CA ARG A 119 -2.00 -4.08 7.01
C ARG A 119 -0.76 -3.35 7.53
N ILE A 120 -0.75 -2.97 8.80
CA ILE A 120 0.40 -2.34 9.46
C ILE A 120 1.62 -3.26 9.37
N ARG A 121 1.50 -4.53 9.78
CA ARG A 121 2.59 -5.50 9.67
C ARG A 121 3.11 -5.68 8.25
N ALA A 122 2.20 -5.71 7.26
CA ALA A 122 2.57 -5.82 5.86
C ALA A 122 3.37 -4.61 5.37
N LEU A 123 2.96 -3.40 5.74
CA LEU A 123 3.62 -2.15 5.38
C LEU A 123 5.00 -2.02 6.03
N LEU A 124 5.12 -2.30 7.33
CA LEU A 124 6.39 -2.27 8.06
C LEU A 124 7.37 -3.33 7.55
N ARG A 125 6.93 -4.57 7.34
CA ARG A 125 7.75 -5.62 6.76
C ARG A 125 8.36 -5.21 5.42
N ARG A 126 7.60 -4.60 4.53
CA ARG A 126 8.09 -4.12 3.22
C ARG A 126 9.08 -2.97 3.37
N SER A 127 8.92 -2.15 4.41
CA SER A 127 9.87 -1.06 4.74
C SER A 127 11.22 -1.62 5.17
N SER A 128 11.22 -2.63 6.04
CA SER A 128 12.46 -3.25 6.54
C SER A 128 13.21 -4.04 5.46
N TYR A 129 12.51 -4.71 4.54
CA TYR A 129 13.16 -5.38 3.40
C TYR A 129 13.82 -4.38 2.44
N ALA A 130 13.23 -3.21 2.23
CA ALA A 130 13.84 -2.15 1.42
C ALA A 130 15.09 -1.55 2.07
N SER A 131 15.19 -1.61 3.41
CA SER A 131 16.32 -1.08 4.18
C SER A 131 17.40 -2.15 4.48
N ALA A 132 17.01 -3.42 4.58
CA ALA A 132 17.91 -4.53 4.95
C ALA A 132 18.44 -5.32 3.74
N ALA A 133 17.81 -5.23 2.59
CA ALA A 133 18.36 -5.73 1.36
C ALA A 133 19.55 -4.81 1.02
N GLY A 134 20.75 -5.24 1.37
CA GLY A 134 21.92 -4.85 0.58
C GLY A 134 21.50 -5.01 -0.88
N ALA A 135 21.90 -4.05 -1.75
CA ALA A 135 21.45 -3.99 -3.13
C ALA A 135 21.23 -5.39 -3.71
N PRO A 136 20.02 -5.72 -4.21
CA PRO A 136 19.83 -6.98 -4.92
C PRO A 136 20.93 -7.13 -5.95
N PRO A 137 21.37 -8.33 -6.29
CA PRO A 137 22.43 -8.52 -7.27
C PRO A 137 22.07 -7.71 -8.52
N GLU A 138 23.02 -6.92 -9.02
CA GLU A 138 22.84 -6.09 -10.21
C GLU A 138 22.26 -6.95 -11.33
N GLY A 139 21.03 -6.64 -11.77
CA GLY A 139 20.43 -7.25 -12.94
C GLY A 139 19.15 -8.07 -12.73
N GLU A 140 18.60 -8.17 -11.55
CA GLU A 140 17.33 -8.89 -11.37
C GLU A 140 16.13 -8.02 -11.80
N ALA A 141 15.89 -8.03 -13.12
CA ALA A 141 14.74 -7.36 -13.72
C ALA A 141 13.70 -8.40 -14.14
N LEU A 142 12.45 -8.20 -13.73
CA LEU A 142 11.32 -8.96 -14.22
C LEU A 142 10.74 -8.27 -15.46
N SER A 143 10.30 -9.07 -16.45
CA SER A 143 9.69 -8.49 -17.64
C SER A 143 8.61 -9.37 -18.23
N PHE A 144 7.61 -8.74 -18.84
CA PHE A 144 6.57 -9.41 -19.61
C PHE A 144 6.08 -8.50 -20.73
N GLY A 145 6.33 -8.90 -21.98
CA GLY A 145 6.10 -8.05 -23.15
C GLY A 145 6.95 -6.78 -23.09
N ASP A 146 6.30 -5.63 -23.12
CA ASP A 146 6.89 -4.30 -23.03
C ASP A 146 6.90 -3.70 -21.61
N LEU A 147 6.48 -4.47 -20.62
CA LEU A 147 6.53 -4.12 -19.21
C LEU A 147 7.83 -4.64 -18.57
N ARG A 148 8.61 -3.78 -17.97
CA ARG A 148 9.85 -4.11 -17.27
C ARG A 148 9.83 -3.51 -15.86
N MET A 149 10.32 -4.28 -14.89
CA MET A 149 10.46 -3.93 -13.50
C MET A 149 11.86 -4.25 -13.03
N ASP A 150 12.57 -3.27 -12.55
CA ASP A 150 13.88 -3.44 -11.90
C ASP A 150 13.66 -3.52 -10.39
N LEU A 151 14.06 -4.64 -9.79
CA LEU A 151 13.84 -4.89 -8.36
C LEU A 151 14.81 -4.10 -7.49
N ALA A 152 16.01 -3.78 -8.01
CA ALA A 152 17.03 -3.05 -7.27
C ALA A 152 16.73 -1.55 -7.21
N THR A 153 16.45 -0.94 -8.36
CA THR A 153 16.13 0.50 -8.44
C THR A 153 14.67 0.81 -8.14
N ARG A 154 13.81 -0.22 -8.13
CA ARG A 154 12.35 -0.12 -8.04
C ARG A 154 11.72 0.67 -9.19
N GLU A 155 12.43 0.76 -10.29
CA GLU A 155 11.91 1.40 -11.50
C GLU A 155 11.01 0.45 -12.29
N VAL A 156 9.89 0.98 -12.76
CA VAL A 156 8.96 0.26 -13.62
C VAL A 156 8.77 1.04 -14.91
N THR A 157 8.89 0.36 -16.04
CA THR A 157 8.63 0.96 -17.36
C THR A 157 7.64 0.14 -18.15
N ARG A 158 6.80 0.80 -18.93
CA ARG A 158 5.88 0.21 -19.88
C ARG A 158 6.06 0.86 -21.24
N ALA A 159 6.43 0.08 -22.27
CA ALA A 159 6.77 0.62 -23.59
C ALA A 159 7.78 1.78 -23.55
N GLY A 160 8.74 1.74 -22.62
CA GLY A 160 9.72 2.81 -22.39
C GLY A 160 9.22 4.00 -21.54
N ARG A 161 7.95 4.07 -21.18
CA ARG A 161 7.38 5.09 -20.30
C ARG A 161 7.53 4.67 -18.84
N ALA A 162 8.04 5.56 -18.00
CA ALA A 162 8.09 5.33 -16.56
C ALA A 162 6.68 5.18 -15.96
N VAL A 163 6.51 4.24 -15.04
CA VAL A 163 5.26 3.96 -14.33
C VAL A 163 5.52 4.10 -12.83
N GLU A 164 4.99 5.15 -12.23
CA GLU A 164 5.12 5.37 -10.79
C GLU A 164 4.13 4.50 -10.02
N LEU A 165 4.66 3.60 -9.19
CA LEU A 165 3.89 2.70 -8.36
C LEU A 165 4.12 2.98 -6.87
N THR A 166 3.05 2.86 -6.07
CA THR A 166 3.18 2.79 -4.62
C THR A 166 3.85 1.46 -4.22
N ARG A 167 4.25 1.32 -2.97
CA ARG A 167 4.87 0.08 -2.47
C ARG A 167 3.98 -1.14 -2.69
N THR A 168 2.70 -1.02 -2.40
CA THR A 168 1.73 -2.11 -2.54
C THR A 168 1.49 -2.48 -4.00
N GLU A 169 1.35 -1.50 -4.88
CA GLU A 169 1.23 -1.72 -6.32
C GLU A 169 2.48 -2.39 -6.91
N PHE A 170 3.66 -1.96 -6.46
CA PHE A 170 4.92 -2.56 -6.86
C PHE A 170 4.98 -4.05 -6.47
N THR A 171 4.70 -4.39 -5.20
CA THR A 171 4.68 -5.78 -4.74
C THR A 171 3.64 -6.62 -5.47
N LEU A 172 2.47 -6.05 -5.74
CA LEU A 172 1.43 -6.74 -6.52
C LEU A 172 1.89 -7.01 -7.95
N LEU A 173 2.54 -6.04 -8.60
CA LEU A 173 3.08 -6.21 -9.94
C LEU A 173 4.23 -7.22 -9.97
N GLU A 174 5.13 -7.17 -9.00
CA GLU A 174 6.21 -8.14 -8.83
C GLU A 174 5.67 -9.56 -8.76
N MET A 175 4.63 -9.80 -7.94
CA MET A 175 3.99 -11.10 -7.84
C MET A 175 3.42 -11.58 -9.19
N PHE A 176 2.80 -10.70 -9.97
CA PHE A 176 2.31 -11.06 -11.30
C PHE A 176 3.44 -11.36 -12.27
N LEU A 177 4.51 -10.59 -12.24
CA LEU A 177 5.68 -10.78 -13.11
C LEU A 177 6.49 -12.04 -12.76
N ALA A 178 6.50 -12.44 -11.49
CA ALA A 178 7.11 -13.70 -11.05
C ALA A 178 6.30 -14.95 -11.48
N HIS A 179 5.00 -14.78 -11.80
CA HIS A 179 4.10 -15.88 -12.18
C HIS A 179 3.36 -15.59 -13.49
N PRO A 180 4.07 -15.33 -14.60
CA PRO A 180 3.44 -14.96 -15.88
C PRO A 180 2.61 -16.12 -16.42
N ARG A 181 1.41 -15.81 -16.93
CA ARG A 181 0.42 -16.75 -17.49
C ARG A 181 -0.18 -17.73 -16.48
N GLN A 182 0.18 -17.62 -15.19
CA GLN A 182 -0.44 -18.40 -14.14
C GLN A 182 -1.62 -17.62 -13.54
N VAL A 183 -2.75 -18.30 -13.33
CA VAL A 183 -3.88 -17.73 -12.59
C VAL A 183 -3.52 -17.75 -11.11
N LEU A 184 -3.48 -16.58 -10.51
CA LEU A 184 -3.30 -16.41 -9.08
C LEU A 184 -4.67 -16.20 -8.41
N THR A 185 -4.98 -16.99 -7.39
CA THR A 185 -6.24 -16.85 -6.67
C THR A 185 -6.22 -15.60 -5.80
N ARG A 186 -7.41 -15.10 -5.44
CA ARG A 186 -7.53 -13.95 -4.52
C ARG A 186 -6.80 -14.21 -3.21
N GLU A 187 -6.98 -15.38 -2.63
CA GLU A 187 -6.32 -15.81 -1.39
C GLU A 187 -4.79 -15.80 -1.52
N GLN A 188 -4.24 -16.36 -2.59
CA GLN A 188 -2.79 -16.35 -2.84
C GLN A 188 -2.25 -14.93 -2.91
N ILE A 189 -2.94 -14.02 -3.60
CA ILE A 189 -2.53 -12.63 -3.74
C ILE A 189 -2.62 -11.91 -2.39
N LEU A 190 -3.73 -12.05 -1.66
CA LEU A 190 -3.94 -11.41 -0.36
C LEU A 190 -2.89 -11.89 0.66
N LYS A 191 -2.60 -13.18 0.68
CA LYS A 191 -1.58 -13.76 1.55
C LYS A 191 -0.17 -13.27 1.21
N ALA A 192 0.19 -13.23 -0.05
CA ALA A 192 1.53 -12.80 -0.48
C ALA A 192 1.75 -11.29 -0.28
N VAL A 193 0.76 -10.47 -0.67
CA VAL A 193 0.89 -9.01 -0.64
C VAL A 193 0.63 -8.45 0.75
N TRP A 194 -0.38 -8.91 1.48
CA TRP A 194 -0.75 -8.36 2.80
C TRP A 194 -0.51 -9.31 3.97
N GLY A 195 -0.26 -10.60 3.72
CA GLY A 195 -0.10 -11.59 4.77
C GLY A 195 -1.43 -12.04 5.38
N PHE A 196 -2.56 -11.80 4.73
CA PHE A 196 -3.86 -12.26 5.20
C PHE A 196 -4.02 -13.76 5.04
N ASP A 197 -4.42 -14.45 6.10
CA ASP A 197 -4.89 -15.84 6.07
C ASP A 197 -6.43 -15.89 5.94
N PHE A 198 -7.08 -14.77 5.74
CA PHE A 198 -8.54 -14.61 5.57
C PHE A 198 -8.84 -13.57 4.47
N GLU A 199 -10.06 -13.58 3.95
CA GLU A 199 -10.51 -12.57 3.00
C GLU A 199 -10.90 -11.29 3.76
N PRO A 200 -10.25 -10.14 3.50
CA PRO A 200 -10.61 -8.89 4.17
C PRO A 200 -12.04 -8.45 3.79
N SER A 201 -12.70 -7.76 4.70
CA SER A 201 -14.06 -7.24 4.53
C SER A 201 -14.21 -6.23 3.38
N SER A 202 -13.10 -5.71 2.86
CA SER A 202 -13.06 -4.72 1.79
C SER A 202 -12.62 -5.32 0.44
N ASN A 203 -13.16 -4.80 -0.67
CA ASN A 203 -12.74 -5.15 -2.04
C ASN A 203 -11.36 -4.55 -2.41
N SER A 204 -10.41 -4.54 -1.47
CA SER A 204 -9.11 -3.90 -1.60
C SER A 204 -8.35 -4.38 -2.83
N LEU A 205 -8.29 -5.70 -3.03
CA LEU A 205 -7.55 -6.27 -4.16
C LEU A 205 -8.07 -5.77 -5.52
N ASP A 206 -9.40 -5.67 -5.70
CA ASP A 206 -9.99 -5.21 -6.95
C ASP A 206 -9.59 -3.77 -7.26
N VAL A 207 -9.52 -2.94 -6.22
CA VAL A 207 -9.09 -1.54 -6.31
C VAL A 207 -7.61 -1.46 -6.71
N TYR A 208 -6.71 -2.22 -6.08
CA TYR A 208 -5.29 -2.23 -6.46
C TYR A 208 -5.07 -2.74 -7.88
N VAL A 209 -5.78 -3.77 -8.30
CA VAL A 209 -5.72 -4.26 -9.69
C VAL A 209 -6.23 -3.18 -10.67
N MET A 210 -7.29 -2.46 -10.31
CA MET A 210 -7.78 -1.34 -11.12
C MET A 210 -6.72 -0.24 -11.27
N TYR A 211 -6.03 0.13 -10.19
CA TYR A 211 -4.94 1.11 -10.23
C TYR A 211 -3.77 0.66 -11.06
N LEU A 212 -3.33 -0.57 -10.83
CA LEU A 212 -2.23 -1.14 -11.58
C LEU A 212 -2.52 -1.13 -13.09
N ARG A 213 -3.76 -1.49 -13.49
CA ARG A 213 -4.23 -1.37 -14.87
C ARG A 213 -4.17 0.08 -15.36
N ARG A 214 -4.78 1.01 -14.62
CA ARG A 214 -4.81 2.43 -15.00
C ARG A 214 -3.40 2.98 -15.25
N LYS A 215 -2.43 2.67 -14.38
CA LYS A 215 -1.06 3.15 -14.49
C LYS A 215 -0.29 2.47 -15.62
N THR A 216 -0.45 1.16 -15.78
CA THR A 216 0.24 0.40 -16.84
C THR A 216 -0.38 0.55 -18.22
N GLU A 217 -1.63 1.01 -18.33
CA GLU A 217 -2.38 1.22 -19.57
C GLU A 217 -2.51 2.72 -19.93
N ALA A 218 -1.86 3.64 -19.18
CA ALA A 218 -2.06 5.09 -19.31
C ALA A 218 -1.61 5.68 -20.66
N GLY A 219 -0.73 5.02 -21.40
CA GLY A 219 -0.30 5.41 -22.75
C GLY A 219 -1.10 4.74 -23.86
N GLY A 220 -2.17 4.00 -23.53
CA GLY A 220 -2.97 3.24 -24.49
C GLY A 220 -2.43 1.82 -24.73
N GLU A 221 -1.50 1.38 -23.88
CA GLU A 221 -0.94 0.04 -23.98
C GLU A 221 -2.00 -1.06 -23.71
N PRO A 222 -1.89 -2.21 -24.34
CA PRO A 222 -2.86 -3.30 -24.16
C PRO A 222 -2.82 -3.85 -22.73
N ARG A 223 -3.98 -4.30 -22.26
CA ARG A 223 -4.12 -4.88 -20.92
C ARG A 223 -3.26 -6.12 -20.75
N LEU A 224 -2.54 -6.18 -19.62
CA LEU A 224 -1.76 -7.36 -19.22
C LEU A 224 -2.35 -8.11 -18.04
N VAL A 225 -2.92 -7.41 -17.06
CA VAL A 225 -3.54 -8.04 -15.90
C VAL A 225 -5.03 -8.30 -16.18
N HIS A 226 -5.43 -9.56 -16.28
CA HIS A 226 -6.79 -9.96 -16.61
C HIS A 226 -7.49 -10.59 -15.40
N THR A 227 -8.81 -10.40 -15.32
CA THR A 227 -9.65 -11.04 -14.31
C THR A 227 -10.10 -12.41 -14.78
N VAL A 228 -9.90 -13.42 -13.94
CA VAL A 228 -10.49 -14.75 -14.09
C VAL A 228 -11.68 -14.83 -13.13
N ARG A 229 -12.90 -14.71 -13.70
CA ARG A 229 -14.13 -14.60 -12.90
C ARG A 229 -14.28 -15.74 -11.91
N GLY A 230 -14.57 -15.40 -10.65
CA GLY A 230 -14.74 -16.35 -9.55
C GLY A 230 -13.45 -17.01 -9.05
N VAL A 231 -12.26 -16.68 -9.62
CA VAL A 231 -10.98 -17.30 -9.24
C VAL A 231 -9.98 -16.25 -8.76
N GLY A 232 -9.64 -15.26 -9.60
CA GLY A 232 -8.59 -14.29 -9.29
C GLY A 232 -8.10 -13.53 -10.51
N TYR A 233 -6.79 -13.44 -10.68
CA TYR A 233 -6.17 -12.64 -11.73
C TYR A 233 -5.00 -13.36 -12.40
N VAL A 234 -4.67 -12.96 -13.62
CA VAL A 234 -3.58 -13.50 -14.40
C VAL A 234 -2.87 -12.41 -15.20
N LEU A 235 -1.54 -12.44 -15.23
CA LEU A 235 -0.73 -11.63 -16.14
C LEU A 235 -0.58 -12.39 -17.47
N ARG A 236 -1.13 -11.85 -18.55
CA ARG A 236 -1.00 -12.41 -19.90
C ARG A 236 -1.05 -11.30 -20.95
N GLY A 237 -0.46 -11.56 -22.13
CA GLY A 237 -0.55 -10.64 -23.26
C GLY A 237 -1.96 -10.57 -23.82
N GLY A 238 -2.37 -9.39 -24.30
CA GLY A 238 -3.58 -9.21 -25.10
C GLY A 238 -3.33 -9.72 -26.53
N GLY A 239 -3.66 -10.97 -26.79
CA GLY A 239 -3.88 -11.51 -28.11
C GLY A 239 -5.27 -12.15 -28.12
N PRO A 240 -6.02 -12.15 -29.22
CA PRO A 240 -7.24 -12.92 -29.31
C PRO A 240 -6.89 -14.41 -29.17
N GLU A 241 -7.66 -15.11 -28.31
CA GLU A 241 -7.83 -16.56 -28.45
C GLU A 241 -8.68 -16.82 -29.66
#